data_2e52d3876c48b1287ad2a4f822f0c05f
#
_entry.id   2e52d3876c48b1287ad2a4f822f0c05f
#
_cell.length_a   1.000
_cell.length_b   1.000
_cell.length_c   1.000
_cell.angle_alpha   90.00
_cell.angle_beta   90.00
_cell.angle_gamma   90.00
#
_symmetry.space_group_name_H-M   'P 1'
#
loop_
_entity.id
_entity.type
_entity.pdbx_description
1 polymer ?
#
loop_
_entity_poly.entity_id
_entity_poly.type
_entity_poly.pdbx_seq_one_letter_code
_entity_poly.pdbx_strand_id
1 'polypeptide(L)' 'MKHFQLKGISYYVTAPNKETAVSLCLKNHCGVTIEDLIEIKKIPENAKHIISI' A
#
# COMPACT_ATOMS: atom_id res chain seq x y z
N MET A 1 -10.09 7.81 2.44
CA MET A 1 -8.96 6.87 2.48
C MET A 1 -8.00 7.17 1.33
N LYS A 2 -6.73 6.93 1.56
CA LYS A 2 -5.70 7.13 0.54
C LYS A 2 -5.25 5.79 0.00
N HIS A 3 -4.77 5.80 -1.23
CA HIS A 3 -4.24 4.59 -1.87
C HIS A 3 -2.74 4.73 -2.06
N PHE A 4 -2.02 3.65 -1.82
CA PHE A 4 -0.57 3.63 -1.94
C PHE A 4 -0.13 2.42 -2.75
N GLN A 5 0.96 2.59 -3.47
CA GLN A 5 1.59 1.50 -4.21
C GLN A 5 2.96 1.22 -3.60
N LEU A 6 3.29 -0.05 -3.40
CA LEU A 6 4.64 -0.44 -3.00
C LEU A 6 5.57 -0.29 -4.19
N LYS A 7 6.68 0.42 -3.98
CA LYS A 7 7.64 0.72 -5.04
C LYS A 7 8.15 -0.56 -5.70
N GLY A 8 8.02 -0.60 -7.02
CA GLY A 8 8.58 -1.69 -7.81
C GLY A 8 7.76 -2.95 -7.94
N ILE A 9 6.60 -3.05 -7.27
CA ILE A 9 5.76 -4.24 -7.35
C ILE A 9 4.28 -3.86 -7.43
N SER A 10 3.45 -4.81 -7.85
CA SER A 10 2.01 -4.60 -7.99
C SER A 10 1.28 -4.88 -6.67
N TYR A 11 1.75 -4.31 -5.60
CA TYR A 11 1.12 -4.36 -4.29
C TYR A 11 0.52 -3.00 -3.97
N TYR A 12 -0.72 -2.99 -3.53
CA TYR A 12 -1.44 -1.75 -3.25
C TYR A 12 -2.05 -1.80 -1.86
N VAL A 13 -2.08 -0.65 -1.20
CA VAL A 13 -2.61 -0.55 0.16
C VAL A 13 -3.59 0.62 0.22
N THR A 14 -4.73 0.40 0.85
CA THR A 14 -5.70 1.45 1.13
C THR A 14 -5.74 1.70 2.63
N ALA A 15 -5.41 2.91 3.04
CA ALA A 15 -5.34 3.28 4.45
C ALA A 15 -5.56 4.78 4.59
N PRO A 16 -5.91 5.27 5.79
CA PRO A 16 -6.11 6.71 5.99
C PRO A 16 -4.83 7.54 5.86
N ASN A 17 -3.68 6.93 6.12
CA ASN A 17 -2.39 7.62 6.01
C ASN A 17 -1.26 6.62 5.78
N LYS A 18 -0.06 7.14 5.49
CA LYS A 18 1.11 6.28 5.22
C LYS A 18 1.50 5.41 6.41
N GLU A 19 1.42 5.95 7.61
CA GLU A 19 1.79 5.20 8.81
C GLU A 19 0.91 3.97 8.98
N THR A 20 -0.39 4.14 8.81
CA THR A 20 -1.32 3.01 8.86
C THR A 20 -1.05 2.03 7.73
N ALA A 21 -0.72 2.52 6.54
CA ALA A 21 -0.39 1.68 5.41
C ALA A 21 0.84 0.81 5.71
N VAL A 22 1.87 1.38 6.31
CA VAL A 22 3.06 0.62 6.72
C VAL A 22 2.69 -0.45 7.74
N SER A 23 1.86 -0.11 8.72
CA SER A 23 1.41 -1.09 9.73
C SER A 23 0.67 -2.25 9.08
N LEU A 24 -0.20 -1.98 8.11
CA LEU A 24 -0.90 -3.02 7.37
C LEU A 24 0.06 -3.92 6.60
N CYS A 25 1.05 -3.32 5.96
CA CYS A 25 2.06 -4.09 5.23
C CYS A 25 2.84 -5.00 6.16
N LEU A 26 3.24 -4.52 7.32
CA LEU A 26 3.96 -5.33 8.29
C LEU A 26 3.11 -6.49 8.80
N LYS A 27 1.83 -6.26 9.04
CA LYS A 27 0.90 -7.32 9.44
C LYS A 27 0.78 -8.41 8.37
N ASN A 28 0.95 -8.04 7.12
CA ASN A 28 0.85 -8.96 5.99
C ASN A 28 2.22 -9.44 5.50
N HIS A 29 3.25 -9.30 6.33
CA HIS A 29 4.61 -9.74 6.06
C HIS A 29 5.25 -9.09 4.83
N CYS A 30 4.86 -7.84 4.55
CA CYS A 30 5.46 -7.04 3.49
C CYS A 30 6.48 -6.09 4.12
N GLY A 31 7.72 -6.45 4.19
CA GLY A 31 8.73 -5.65 4.87
C GLY A 31 9.03 -4.33 4.16
N VAL A 32 8.18 -3.32 4.35
CA VAL A 32 8.31 -2.01 3.70
C VAL A 32 8.47 -0.90 4.72
N THR A 33 9.02 0.23 4.26
CA THR A 33 9.11 1.46 5.04
C THR A 33 8.20 2.51 4.42
N ILE A 34 8.03 3.64 5.11
CA ILE A 34 7.25 4.76 4.57
C ILE A 34 7.78 5.21 3.20
N GLU A 35 9.09 5.16 3.00
CA GLU A 35 9.72 5.58 1.75
C GLU A 35 9.38 4.67 0.58
N ASP A 36 8.99 3.44 0.85
CA ASP A 36 8.62 2.48 -0.20
C ASP A 36 7.19 2.64 -0.68
N LEU A 37 6.41 3.50 -0.04
CA LEU A 37 5.02 3.74 -0.40
C LEU A 37 4.88 5.00 -1.24
N ILE A 38 4.21 4.87 -2.38
CA ILE A 38 3.91 5.98 -3.27
C ILE A 38 2.42 6.22 -3.25
N GLU A 39 2.02 7.43 -2.91
CA GLU A 39 0.60 7.78 -2.90
C GLU A 39 0.07 7.88 -4.33
N ILE A 40 -1.06 7.22 -4.59
CA ILE A 40 -1.70 7.22 -5.91
C ILE A 40 -3.17 7.63 -5.76
N LYS A 41 -3.78 8.07 -6.84
CA LYS A 41 -5.17 8.54 -6.82
C LYS A 41 -6.16 7.38 -6.75
N LYS A 42 -5.86 6.29 -7.44
CA LYS A 42 -6.73 5.11 -7.41
C LYS A 42 -5.91 3.87 -7.71
N ILE A 43 -6.44 2.73 -7.31
CA ILE A 43 -5.81 1.44 -7.56
C ILE A 43 -6.20 0.97 -8.96
N PRO A 44 -5.22 0.56 -9.81
CA PRO A 44 -5.52 0.04 -11.15
C PRO A 44 -6.40 -1.21 -11.09
N GLU A 45 -7.21 -1.39 -12.13
CA GLU A 45 -8.07 -2.57 -12.22
C GLU A 45 -7.28 -3.87 -12.29
N ASN A 46 -6.08 -3.82 -12.82
CA ASN A 46 -5.22 -5.01 -12.95
C ASN A 46 -4.32 -5.25 -11.75
N ALA A 47 -4.59 -4.60 -10.63
CA ALA A 47 -3.81 -4.80 -9.40
C ALA A 47 -3.94 -6.25 -8.93
N LYS A 48 -2.80 -6.88 -8.64
CA LYS A 48 -2.77 -8.29 -8.22
C LYS A 48 -3.01 -8.47 -6.74
N HIS A 49 -2.52 -7.54 -5.94
CA HIS A 49 -2.64 -7.64 -4.47
C HIS A 49 -3.09 -6.30 -3.92
N ILE A 50 -4.16 -6.32 -3.15
CA ILE A 50 -4.70 -5.13 -2.51
C ILE A 50 -4.90 -5.44 -1.03
N ILE A 51 -4.33 -4.59 -0.18
CA ILE A 51 -4.49 -4.70 1.26
C ILE A 51 -5.27 -3.47 1.72
N SER A 52 -6.29 -3.69 2.55
CA SER A 52 -7.07 -2.58 3.08
C SER A 52 -7.49 -2.85 4.52
N ILE A 53 -7.84 -1.77 5.18
CA ILE A 53 -8.42 -1.85 6.52
C ILE A 53 -9.79 -2.51 6.46
#